data_c4366047952e6cab2d16eeef4d476243
#
_entry.id   c4366047952e6cab2d16eeef4d476243
#
_cell.length_a   1.000
_cell.length_b   1.000
_cell.length_c   1.000
_cell.angle_alpha   90.00
_cell.angle_beta   90.00
_cell.angle_gamma   90.00
#
_symmetry.space_group_name_H-M   'P 1'
#
loop_
_entity.id
_entity.type
_entity.pdbx_description
1 polymer ?
#
loop_
_entity_poly.entity_id
_entity_poly.type
_entity_poly.pdbx_seq_one_letter_code
_entity_poly.pdbx_strand_id
1 'polypeptide(L)'
;MKVVHLVPAMEQGGVESVVCDLNRALALSGWESVVISKGGRLVGRIVREGGRHIALDVKSKNPISYFSRAYALRRILREERPDLVCAHSRVPAWLFVWANRGLGLKWITYAHGANSVSRYSAVMTKGDLIVCPSRFLAEYLKLNYGTTEDRIRVIPNCIDAERFDPAKLDQAFVAAKRREWGINEGERVIMTIGRITPVKGLDSLLRNLPSDQKLVIVGGADRHHLDYERRLKEMAGPNVVFAGQQEKIPECISIADEVVSANTTKPESFGLSVVEAYAMNKPVRARRFGGVAEIMSAVEQSGAASLREAVLSLYGFDKMSKRTLAVYRELLNMI
;
A
#
# COMPACT_ATOMS: atom_id res chain seq x y z
N MET A 1 2.32 25.53 1.04
CA MET A 1 1.45 24.63 1.87
C MET A 1 2.29 23.53 2.46
N LYS A 2 2.01 23.18 3.72
CA LYS A 2 2.74 22.14 4.44
C LYS A 2 1.78 21.01 4.87
N VAL A 3 2.08 19.79 4.48
CA VAL A 3 1.31 18.59 4.83
C VAL A 3 2.15 17.68 5.72
N VAL A 4 1.57 17.24 6.84
CA VAL A 4 2.19 16.26 7.73
C VAL A 4 1.51 14.90 7.54
N HIS A 5 2.28 13.85 7.24
CA HIS A 5 1.83 12.47 7.18
C HIS A 5 2.21 11.71 8.45
N LEU A 6 1.24 11.13 9.14
CA LEU A 6 1.44 10.31 10.33
C LEU A 6 1.36 8.83 9.94
N VAL A 7 2.49 8.14 9.98
CA VAL A 7 2.65 6.75 9.51
C VAL A 7 3.30 5.90 10.61
N PRO A 8 2.87 4.66 10.86
CA PRO A 8 3.46 3.84 11.92
C PRO A 8 4.96 3.65 11.80
N ALA A 9 5.43 3.29 10.61
CA ALA A 9 6.83 3.11 10.24
C ALA A 9 6.98 3.28 8.73
N MET A 10 8.18 3.55 8.24
CA MET A 10 8.51 3.65 6.81
C MET A 10 9.34 2.44 6.37
N GLU A 11 8.85 1.24 6.68
CA GLU A 11 9.41 -0.02 6.22
C GLU A 11 8.94 -0.34 4.79
N GLN A 12 9.01 -1.58 4.36
CA GLN A 12 8.53 -2.01 3.06
C GLN A 12 7.08 -2.51 3.16
N GLY A 13 6.16 -1.86 2.45
CA GLY A 13 4.74 -2.22 2.42
C GLY A 13 3.91 -1.30 1.54
N GLY A 14 2.65 -1.69 1.30
CA GLY A 14 1.76 -0.92 0.42
C GLY A 14 1.41 0.47 0.95
N VAL A 15 1.21 0.61 2.26
CA VAL A 15 0.90 1.92 2.89
C VAL A 15 2.10 2.87 2.77
N GLU A 16 3.28 2.35 3.04
CA GLU A 16 4.54 3.09 2.99
C GLU A 16 4.84 3.55 1.56
N SER A 17 4.58 2.71 0.56
CA SER A 17 4.71 3.08 -0.86
C SER A 17 3.75 4.21 -1.22
N VAL A 18 2.48 4.13 -0.80
CA VAL A 18 1.49 5.20 -1.01
C VAL A 18 1.96 6.52 -0.38
N VAL A 19 2.54 6.49 0.82
CA VAL A 19 3.06 7.70 1.47
C VAL A 19 4.25 8.29 0.71
N CYS A 20 5.13 7.45 0.15
CA CYS A 20 6.19 7.95 -0.73
C CYS A 20 5.62 8.61 -1.99
N ASP A 21 4.61 8.02 -2.61
CA ASP A 21 3.98 8.59 -3.80
C ASP A 21 3.26 9.90 -3.49
N LEU A 22 2.59 10.02 -2.34
CA LEU A 22 2.00 11.27 -1.85
C LEU A 22 3.07 12.33 -1.58
N ASN A 23 4.17 11.94 -0.93
CA ASN A 23 5.31 12.82 -0.69
C ASN A 23 5.87 13.40 -2.00
N ARG A 24 6.10 12.54 -2.99
CA ARG A 24 6.57 12.96 -4.33
C ARG A 24 5.57 13.90 -5.01
N ALA A 25 4.26 13.61 -4.91
CA ALA A 25 3.22 14.46 -5.50
C ALA A 25 3.20 15.87 -4.89
N LEU A 26 3.37 15.98 -3.57
CA LEU A 26 3.46 17.26 -2.87
C LEU A 26 4.72 18.03 -3.27
N ALA A 27 5.88 17.39 -3.24
CA ALA A 27 7.16 18.00 -3.59
C ALA A 27 7.15 18.55 -5.03
N LEU A 28 6.66 17.76 -6.01
CA LEU A 28 6.53 18.19 -7.40
C LEU A 28 5.54 19.37 -7.59
N SER A 29 4.63 19.55 -6.64
CA SER A 29 3.66 20.65 -6.65
C SER A 29 4.13 21.89 -5.84
N GLY A 30 5.37 21.87 -5.35
CA GLY A 30 5.91 22.96 -4.52
C GLY A 30 5.36 23.01 -3.10
N TRP A 31 4.75 21.92 -2.61
CA TRP A 31 4.25 21.83 -1.24
C TRP A 31 5.29 21.12 -0.34
N GLU A 32 5.37 21.55 0.90
CA GLU A 32 6.21 20.88 1.89
C GLU A 32 5.53 19.58 2.37
N SER A 33 6.27 18.48 2.32
CA SER A 33 5.85 17.19 2.85
C SER A 33 6.72 16.80 4.05
N VAL A 34 6.08 16.52 5.19
CA VAL A 34 6.74 16.05 6.41
C VAL A 34 6.14 14.72 6.82
N VAL A 35 6.96 13.69 6.89
CA VAL A 35 6.54 12.35 7.33
C VAL A 35 6.99 12.11 8.76
N ILE A 36 6.05 11.87 9.67
CA ILE A 36 6.32 11.52 11.06
C ILE A 36 6.09 10.01 11.24
N SER A 37 7.13 9.27 11.59
CA SER A 37 7.07 7.84 11.82
C SER A 37 8.16 7.35 12.77
N LYS A 38 8.09 6.05 13.15
CA LYS A 38 9.19 5.42 13.89
C LYS A 38 10.51 5.31 13.09
N GLY A 39 10.50 5.64 11.79
CA GLY A 39 11.61 5.42 10.87
C GLY A 39 11.41 4.15 10.03
N GLY A 40 12.44 3.74 9.29
CA GLY A 40 12.44 2.57 8.42
C GLY A 40 13.20 2.80 7.12
N ARG A 41 13.29 1.74 6.30
CA ARG A 41 14.11 1.72 5.06
C ARG A 41 13.72 2.78 4.03
N LEU A 42 12.43 3.14 3.98
CA LEU A 42 11.91 4.10 2.99
C LEU A 42 12.09 5.57 3.40
N VAL A 43 12.64 5.88 4.59
CA VAL A 43 12.96 7.26 4.99
C VAL A 43 13.90 7.93 3.97
N GLY A 44 14.93 7.20 3.49
CA GLY A 44 15.83 7.71 2.45
C GLY A 44 15.12 8.07 1.15
N ARG A 45 14.04 7.36 0.78
CA ARG A 45 13.21 7.68 -0.38
C ARG A 45 12.43 8.98 -0.17
N ILE A 46 11.82 9.16 1.01
CA ILE A 46 11.11 10.41 1.34
C ILE A 46 12.01 11.63 1.16
N VAL A 47 13.24 11.56 1.69
CA VAL A 47 14.19 12.68 1.61
C VAL A 47 14.66 12.94 0.17
N ARG A 48 15.01 11.88 -0.57
CA ARG A 48 15.42 12.02 -1.99
C ARG A 48 14.32 12.60 -2.88
N GLU A 49 13.06 12.32 -2.55
CA GLU A 49 11.88 12.83 -3.27
C GLU A 49 11.38 14.20 -2.75
N GLY A 50 12.21 14.93 -1.98
CA GLY A 50 11.96 16.31 -1.58
C GLY A 50 11.16 16.50 -0.30
N GLY A 51 10.84 15.45 0.45
CA GLY A 51 10.19 15.54 1.75
C GLY A 51 11.16 15.57 2.92
N ARG A 52 10.63 15.74 4.13
CA ARG A 52 11.35 15.64 5.40
C ARG A 52 10.79 14.54 6.27
N HIS A 53 11.63 13.94 7.11
CA HIS A 53 11.21 12.94 8.08
C HIS A 53 11.51 13.38 9.51
N ILE A 54 10.54 13.20 10.40
CA ILE A 54 10.69 13.41 11.84
C ILE A 54 10.45 12.08 12.55
N ALA A 55 11.44 11.65 13.34
CA ALA A 55 11.36 10.39 14.07
C ALA A 55 10.50 10.56 15.33
N LEU A 56 9.37 9.85 15.38
CA LEU A 56 8.52 9.71 16.56
C LEU A 56 7.83 8.34 16.51
N ASP A 57 7.84 7.61 17.63
CA ASP A 57 7.11 6.33 17.70
C ASP A 57 5.59 6.55 17.76
N VAL A 58 4.98 6.70 16.60
CA VAL A 58 3.52 6.74 16.45
C VAL A 58 2.91 5.35 16.18
N LYS A 59 3.71 4.26 16.27
CA LYS A 59 3.30 2.87 16.03
C LYS A 59 2.89 2.15 17.31
N SER A 60 3.54 2.43 18.43
CA SER A 60 3.40 1.68 19.67
C SER A 60 1.98 1.74 20.22
N LYS A 61 1.47 0.59 20.69
CA LYS A 61 0.20 0.46 21.38
C LYS A 61 0.34 0.52 22.91
N ASN A 62 1.55 0.80 23.41
CA ASN A 62 1.80 0.86 24.84
C ASN A 62 1.03 2.03 25.47
N PRO A 63 0.08 1.78 26.39
CA PRO A 63 -0.74 2.82 27.01
C PRO A 63 0.07 3.74 27.93
N ILE A 64 1.14 3.24 28.56
CA ILE A 64 1.98 4.02 29.48
C ILE A 64 2.65 5.18 28.73
N SER A 65 3.17 4.94 27.54
CA SER A 65 3.82 5.97 26.71
C SER A 65 2.86 6.75 25.80
N TYR A 66 1.56 6.47 25.86
CA TYR A 66 0.58 7.09 24.96
C TYR A 66 0.56 8.61 25.10
N PHE A 67 0.40 9.12 26.33
CA PHE A 67 0.30 10.55 26.57
C PHE A 67 1.60 11.31 26.29
N SER A 68 2.75 10.73 26.64
CA SER A 68 4.05 11.35 26.34
C SER A 68 4.27 11.47 24.84
N ARG A 69 3.90 10.44 24.05
CA ARG A 69 3.99 10.47 22.59
C ARG A 69 2.99 11.46 21.96
N ALA A 70 1.79 11.51 22.48
CA ALA A 70 0.78 12.46 22.03
C ALA A 70 1.19 13.91 22.35
N TYR A 71 1.84 14.15 23.50
CA TYR A 71 2.40 15.44 23.86
C TYR A 71 3.58 15.81 22.93
N ALA A 72 4.48 14.86 22.67
CA ALA A 72 5.59 15.05 21.71
C ALA A 72 5.04 15.38 20.30
N LEU A 73 4.04 14.64 19.84
CA LEU A 73 3.38 14.94 18.57
C LEU A 73 2.78 16.35 18.56
N ARG A 74 2.08 16.73 19.64
CA ARG A 74 1.53 18.09 19.75
C ARG A 74 2.59 19.18 19.67
N ARG A 75 3.76 18.98 20.31
CA ARG A 75 4.88 19.91 20.23
C ARG A 75 5.38 20.04 18.80
N ILE A 76 5.63 18.92 18.11
CA ILE A 76 6.04 18.88 16.71
C ILE A 76 5.03 19.62 15.83
N LEU A 77 3.73 19.37 15.99
CA LEU A 77 2.68 20.03 15.21
C LEU A 77 2.63 21.55 15.44
N ARG A 78 2.93 22.02 16.64
CA ARG A 78 3.05 23.47 16.94
C ARG A 78 4.28 24.09 16.30
N GLU A 79 5.40 23.39 16.27
CA GLU A 79 6.65 23.82 15.65
C GLU A 79 6.53 23.84 14.11
N GLU A 80 5.98 22.77 13.55
CA GLU A 80 5.81 22.61 12.09
C GLU A 80 4.70 23.47 11.50
N ARG A 81 3.65 23.78 12.25
CA ARG A 81 2.48 24.55 11.81
C ARG A 81 1.92 24.06 10.47
N PRO A 82 1.55 22.76 10.36
CA PRO A 82 1.06 22.24 9.09
C PRO A 82 -0.30 22.85 8.75
N ASP A 83 -0.56 23.01 7.45
CA ASP A 83 -1.88 23.37 6.94
C ASP A 83 -2.83 22.16 6.97
N LEU A 84 -2.27 20.94 6.83
CA LEU A 84 -3.02 19.70 6.77
C LEU A 84 -2.26 18.54 7.44
N VAL A 85 -2.98 17.67 8.13
CA VAL A 85 -2.44 16.43 8.66
C VAL A 85 -3.14 15.23 8.05
N CYS A 86 -2.38 14.23 7.59
CA CYS A 86 -2.87 12.99 7.02
C CYS A 86 -2.51 11.81 7.91
N ALA A 87 -3.49 11.11 8.45
CA ALA A 87 -3.27 9.94 9.30
C ALA A 87 -3.51 8.64 8.53
N HIS A 88 -2.47 7.79 8.43
CA HIS A 88 -2.49 6.57 7.62
C HIS A 88 -2.76 5.29 8.39
N SER A 89 -3.02 5.36 9.69
CA SER A 89 -3.31 4.20 10.53
C SER A 89 -3.99 4.60 11.83
N ARG A 90 -4.63 3.63 12.48
CA ARG A 90 -5.41 3.83 13.71
C ARG A 90 -4.63 4.42 14.87
N VAL A 91 -3.40 3.93 15.14
CA VAL A 91 -2.59 4.45 16.26
C VAL A 91 -2.18 5.90 16.05
N PRO A 92 -1.58 6.28 14.89
CA PRO A 92 -1.32 7.67 14.58
C PRO A 92 -2.58 8.56 14.62
N ALA A 93 -3.72 8.07 14.11
CA ALA A 93 -4.97 8.81 14.15
C ALA A 93 -5.44 9.09 15.59
N TRP A 94 -5.38 8.10 16.48
CA TRP A 94 -5.71 8.31 17.89
C TRP A 94 -4.75 9.28 18.58
N LEU A 95 -3.45 9.18 18.32
CA LEU A 95 -2.47 10.15 18.83
C LEU A 95 -2.78 11.56 18.35
N PHE A 96 -3.15 11.69 17.07
CA PHE A 96 -3.50 12.98 16.48
C PHE A 96 -4.78 13.57 17.10
N VAL A 97 -5.83 12.77 17.28
CA VAL A 97 -7.08 13.23 17.93
C VAL A 97 -6.79 13.87 19.29
N TRP A 98 -5.85 13.30 20.05
CA TRP A 98 -5.45 13.90 21.33
C TRP A 98 -4.55 15.12 21.12
N ALA A 99 -3.55 15.05 20.28
CA ALA A 99 -2.59 16.12 20.03
C ALA A 99 -3.25 17.37 19.45
N ASN A 100 -4.30 17.20 18.65
CA ASN A 100 -5.02 18.28 17.97
C ASN A 100 -6.01 19.06 18.88
N ARG A 101 -6.24 18.60 20.11
CA ARG A 101 -7.15 19.30 21.03
C ARG A 101 -6.73 20.76 21.23
N GLY A 102 -7.57 21.70 20.78
CA GLY A 102 -7.30 23.15 20.85
C GLY A 102 -6.22 23.65 19.86
N LEU A 103 -5.77 22.85 18.89
CA LEU A 103 -4.96 23.31 17.76
C LEU A 103 -5.82 23.65 16.54
N GLY A 104 -6.95 22.95 16.37
CA GLY A 104 -7.88 23.22 15.24
C GLY A 104 -7.33 22.85 13.87
N LEU A 105 -6.31 21.97 13.80
CA LEU A 105 -5.71 21.55 12.53
C LEU A 105 -6.68 20.70 11.70
N LYS A 106 -6.81 21.02 10.43
CA LYS A 106 -7.54 20.18 9.44
C LYS A 106 -6.83 18.85 9.24
N TRP A 107 -7.59 17.78 9.04
CA TRP A 107 -6.99 16.49 8.85
C TRP A 107 -7.79 15.53 7.98
N ILE A 108 -7.05 14.64 7.32
CA ILE A 108 -7.59 13.56 6.48
C ILE A 108 -7.17 12.23 7.09
N THR A 109 -8.09 11.27 7.12
CA THR A 109 -7.74 9.86 7.37
C THR A 109 -7.65 9.10 6.05
N TYR A 110 -6.54 8.40 5.86
CA TYR A 110 -6.35 7.48 4.74
C TYR A 110 -6.72 6.07 5.17
N ALA A 111 -7.85 5.57 4.71
CA ALA A 111 -8.30 4.22 4.97
C ALA A 111 -7.65 3.25 3.99
N HIS A 112 -6.58 2.56 4.41
CA HIS A 112 -5.84 1.62 3.56
C HIS A 112 -6.39 0.19 3.60
N GLY A 113 -7.34 -0.11 4.49
CA GLY A 113 -7.86 -1.47 4.65
C GLY A 113 -9.19 -1.54 5.37
N ALA A 114 -9.97 -2.57 5.05
CA ALA A 114 -11.17 -2.94 5.79
C ALA A 114 -10.78 -3.52 7.17
N ASN A 115 -10.52 -2.63 8.11
CA ASN A 115 -10.21 -2.98 9.48
C ASN A 115 -11.40 -3.67 10.15
N SER A 116 -11.15 -4.54 11.15
CA SER A 116 -12.22 -5.10 11.97
C SER A 116 -13.08 -3.99 12.57
N VAL A 117 -14.42 -4.15 12.48
CA VAL A 117 -15.39 -3.18 13.01
C VAL A 117 -15.26 -3.09 14.53
N SER A 118 -14.94 -1.91 15.02
CA SER A 118 -14.78 -1.62 16.45
C SER A 118 -14.74 -0.12 16.71
N ARG A 119 -15.02 0.29 17.95
CA ARG A 119 -14.84 1.69 18.40
C ARG A 119 -13.41 2.18 18.20
N TYR A 120 -12.42 1.30 18.33
CA TYR A 120 -11.02 1.63 18.09
C TYR A 120 -10.74 1.92 16.59
N SER A 121 -11.31 1.13 15.69
CA SER A 121 -11.14 1.34 14.24
C SER A 121 -11.96 2.53 13.72
N ALA A 122 -13.02 2.95 14.41
CA ALA A 122 -13.84 4.10 14.05
C ALA A 122 -13.05 5.43 14.00
N VAL A 123 -11.86 5.49 14.60
CA VAL A 123 -11.00 6.69 14.46
C VAL A 123 -10.65 7.01 13.02
N MET A 124 -10.61 6.00 12.14
CA MET A 124 -10.32 6.19 10.71
C MET A 124 -11.47 6.86 9.94
N THR A 125 -12.61 7.10 10.58
CA THR A 125 -13.73 7.87 10.03
C THR A 125 -13.89 9.25 10.67
N LYS A 126 -12.94 9.67 11.50
CA LYS A 126 -13.00 10.96 12.23
C LYS A 126 -12.32 12.12 11.53
N GLY A 127 -11.57 11.89 10.44
CA GLY A 127 -10.99 12.97 9.63
C GLY A 127 -12.06 13.92 9.11
N ASP A 128 -11.71 15.17 8.83
CA ASP A 128 -12.61 16.10 8.14
C ASP A 128 -13.04 15.50 6.78
N LEU A 129 -12.08 14.89 6.06
CA LEU A 129 -12.31 14.00 4.93
C LEU A 129 -11.66 12.63 5.14
N ILE A 130 -12.15 11.64 4.40
CA ILE A 130 -11.64 10.27 4.43
C ILE A 130 -11.27 9.87 3.01
N VAL A 131 -10.02 9.51 2.78
CA VAL A 131 -9.56 9.01 1.49
C VAL A 131 -9.55 7.48 1.50
N CYS A 132 -10.16 6.88 0.49
CA CYS A 132 -10.22 5.44 0.25
C CYS A 132 -9.62 5.09 -1.12
N PRO A 133 -8.87 3.97 -1.26
CA PRO A 133 -8.29 3.57 -2.54
C PRO A 133 -9.28 2.89 -3.50
N SER A 134 -10.51 2.59 -3.07
CA SER A 134 -11.53 1.90 -3.86
C SER A 134 -12.94 2.24 -3.39
N ARG A 135 -13.92 2.06 -4.28
CA ARG A 135 -15.34 2.15 -3.94
C ARG A 135 -15.74 1.08 -2.93
N PHE A 136 -15.19 -0.13 -3.06
CA PHE A 136 -15.41 -1.19 -2.09
C PHE A 136 -15.11 -0.72 -0.65
N LEU A 137 -13.98 -0.06 -0.43
CA LEU A 137 -13.63 0.40 0.92
C LEU A 137 -14.50 1.58 1.35
N ALA A 138 -14.90 2.46 0.44
CA ALA A 138 -15.85 3.52 0.72
C ALA A 138 -17.20 2.96 1.20
N GLU A 139 -17.77 1.98 0.47
CA GLU A 139 -19.00 1.30 0.87
C GLU A 139 -18.86 0.56 2.20
N TYR A 140 -17.71 -0.10 2.42
CA TYR A 140 -17.42 -0.73 3.72
C TYR A 140 -17.50 0.26 4.88
N LEU A 141 -16.96 1.47 4.71
CA LEU A 141 -17.00 2.50 5.75
C LEU A 141 -18.40 3.08 5.96
N LYS A 142 -19.15 3.29 4.88
CA LYS A 142 -20.56 3.73 4.97
C LYS A 142 -21.40 2.70 5.73
N LEU A 143 -21.31 1.43 5.36
CA LEU A 143 -22.10 0.35 5.94
C LEU A 143 -21.78 0.11 7.43
N ASN A 144 -20.50 0.14 7.81
CA ASN A 144 -20.07 -0.29 9.15
C ASN A 144 -19.94 0.87 10.14
N TYR A 145 -19.82 2.11 9.67
CA TYR A 145 -19.60 3.27 10.55
C TYR A 145 -20.56 4.43 10.29
N GLY A 146 -21.49 4.28 9.36
CA GLY A 146 -22.45 5.35 9.02
C GLY A 146 -21.80 6.60 8.44
N THR A 147 -20.65 6.44 7.80
CA THR A 147 -19.93 7.57 7.20
C THR A 147 -20.70 8.07 5.97
N THR A 148 -20.92 9.37 5.89
CA THR A 148 -21.66 10.00 4.79
C THR A 148 -20.79 10.17 3.55
N GLU A 149 -21.41 10.20 2.37
CA GLU A 149 -20.75 10.26 1.05
C GLU A 149 -19.91 11.53 0.89
N ASP A 150 -20.43 12.67 1.37
CA ASP A 150 -19.78 13.98 1.29
C ASP A 150 -18.41 14.01 1.97
N ARG A 151 -18.18 13.12 2.95
CA ARG A 151 -16.89 13.02 3.66
C ARG A 151 -15.91 12.04 3.04
N ILE A 152 -16.32 11.22 2.07
CA ILE A 152 -15.47 10.21 1.45
C ILE A 152 -14.95 10.70 0.10
N ARG A 153 -13.66 10.49 -0.15
CA ARG A 153 -13.02 10.71 -1.46
C ARG A 153 -12.33 9.43 -1.91
N VAL A 154 -12.72 8.92 -3.07
CA VAL A 154 -12.09 7.72 -3.65
C VAL A 154 -10.92 8.15 -4.53
N ILE A 155 -9.71 7.87 -4.05
CA ILE A 155 -8.46 8.13 -4.76
C ILE A 155 -7.71 6.80 -4.85
N PRO A 156 -7.75 6.10 -6.00
CA PRO A 156 -6.98 4.88 -6.20
C PRO A 156 -5.48 5.11 -5.96
N ASN A 157 -4.81 4.12 -5.40
CA ASN A 157 -3.36 4.12 -5.35
C ASN A 157 -2.79 4.12 -6.78
N CYS A 158 -1.59 4.62 -6.95
CA CYS A 158 -0.98 4.72 -8.27
C CYS A 158 0.09 3.66 -8.51
N ILE A 159 0.50 3.59 -9.77
CA ILE A 159 1.68 2.87 -10.24
C ILE A 159 2.70 3.87 -10.76
N ASP A 160 3.95 3.67 -10.41
CA ASP A 160 5.10 4.41 -10.96
C ASP A 160 5.51 3.77 -12.27
N ALA A 161 5.16 4.41 -13.39
CA ALA A 161 5.43 3.93 -14.74
C ALA A 161 6.93 3.82 -15.06
N GLU A 162 7.76 4.67 -14.43
CA GLU A 162 9.21 4.67 -14.60
C GLU A 162 9.86 3.48 -13.89
N ARG A 163 9.38 3.19 -12.69
CA ARG A 163 9.85 2.06 -11.89
C ARG A 163 9.38 0.72 -12.46
N PHE A 164 8.13 0.64 -12.90
CA PHE A 164 7.52 -0.57 -13.48
C PHE A 164 7.56 -0.51 -15.00
N ASP A 165 8.77 -0.39 -15.56
CA ASP A 165 9.01 -0.34 -17.00
C ASP A 165 9.72 -1.62 -17.48
N PRO A 166 9.06 -2.49 -18.28
CA PRO A 166 9.68 -3.70 -18.81
C PRO A 166 10.95 -3.44 -19.64
N ALA A 167 11.09 -2.23 -20.20
CA ALA A 167 12.27 -1.87 -21.00
C ALA A 167 13.50 -1.48 -20.14
N LYS A 168 13.30 -1.20 -18.84
CA LYS A 168 14.34 -0.69 -17.91
C LYS A 168 14.84 -1.74 -16.91
N LEU A 169 14.51 -3.01 -17.11
CA LEU A 169 14.85 -4.09 -16.19
C LEU A 169 16.35 -4.36 -16.14
N ASP A 170 16.86 -4.60 -14.94
CA ASP A 170 18.21 -5.14 -14.73
C ASP A 170 18.24 -6.63 -15.12
N GLN A 171 18.64 -6.89 -16.37
CA GLN A 171 18.68 -8.25 -16.93
C GLN A 171 19.68 -9.15 -16.20
N ALA A 172 20.76 -8.59 -15.65
CA ALA A 172 21.73 -9.36 -14.87
C ALA A 172 21.08 -9.85 -13.55
N PHE A 173 20.31 -8.99 -12.90
CA PHE A 173 19.54 -9.35 -11.72
C PHE A 173 18.47 -10.41 -12.03
N VAL A 174 17.73 -10.26 -13.14
CA VAL A 174 16.72 -11.23 -13.58
C VAL A 174 17.36 -12.60 -13.79
N ALA A 175 18.48 -12.66 -14.53
CA ALA A 175 19.20 -13.91 -14.78
C ALA A 175 19.75 -14.54 -13.50
N ALA A 176 20.27 -13.73 -12.57
CA ALA A 176 20.74 -14.21 -11.27
C ALA A 176 19.59 -14.81 -10.44
N LYS A 177 18.42 -14.17 -10.42
CA LYS A 177 17.25 -14.65 -9.67
C LYS A 177 16.64 -15.92 -10.30
N ARG A 178 16.62 -16.05 -11.62
CA ARG A 178 16.21 -17.31 -12.26
C ARG A 178 17.09 -18.47 -11.81
N ARG A 179 18.41 -18.29 -11.76
CA ARG A 179 19.35 -19.32 -11.26
C ARG A 179 19.15 -19.60 -9.76
N GLU A 180 19.07 -18.55 -8.94
CA GLU A 180 18.88 -18.68 -7.48
C GLU A 180 17.59 -19.44 -7.13
N TRP A 181 16.52 -19.19 -7.88
CA TRP A 181 15.22 -19.83 -7.68
C TRP A 181 15.06 -21.16 -8.40
N GLY A 182 16.11 -21.65 -9.07
CA GLY A 182 16.13 -22.91 -9.80
C GLY A 182 15.07 -22.96 -10.91
N ILE A 183 14.88 -21.87 -11.64
CA ILE A 183 13.91 -21.78 -12.74
C ILE A 183 14.60 -22.19 -14.03
N ASN A 184 14.14 -23.32 -14.61
CA ASN A 184 14.63 -23.86 -15.86
C ASN A 184 14.06 -23.08 -17.07
N GLU A 185 14.70 -23.26 -18.22
CA GLU A 185 14.18 -22.75 -19.48
C GLU A 185 12.86 -23.47 -19.85
N GLY A 186 11.87 -22.69 -20.27
CA GLY A 186 10.53 -23.21 -20.60
C GLY A 186 9.64 -23.56 -19.39
N GLU A 187 10.16 -23.50 -18.16
CA GLU A 187 9.37 -23.77 -16.97
C GLU A 187 8.35 -22.66 -16.72
N ARG A 188 7.06 -23.02 -16.53
CA ARG A 188 6.00 -22.06 -16.24
C ARG A 188 6.10 -21.57 -14.78
N VAL A 189 6.22 -20.27 -14.61
CA VAL A 189 6.39 -19.62 -13.31
C VAL A 189 5.15 -18.84 -12.91
N ILE A 190 4.55 -19.23 -11.78
CA ILE A 190 3.50 -18.46 -11.11
C ILE A 190 4.15 -17.69 -9.95
N MET A 191 3.75 -16.43 -9.77
CA MET A 191 4.27 -15.62 -8.68
C MET A 191 3.16 -15.06 -7.81
N THR A 192 3.38 -15.01 -6.51
CA THR A 192 2.55 -14.23 -5.59
C THR A 192 3.41 -13.23 -4.83
N ILE A 193 2.89 -12.02 -4.61
CA ILE A 193 3.66 -10.90 -4.03
C ILE A 193 2.90 -10.32 -2.86
N GLY A 194 3.56 -10.24 -1.72
CA GLY A 194 3.00 -9.62 -0.53
C GLY A 194 3.45 -10.28 0.77
N ARG A 195 2.94 -9.77 1.88
CA ARG A 195 3.24 -10.33 3.20
C ARG A 195 2.69 -11.74 3.33
N ILE A 196 3.45 -12.64 3.93
CA ILE A 196 2.99 -13.99 4.25
C ILE A 196 2.09 -13.90 5.49
N THR A 197 0.78 -13.96 5.24
CA THR A 197 -0.26 -13.91 6.28
C THR A 197 -1.42 -14.83 5.90
N PRO A 198 -2.20 -15.37 6.86
CA PRO A 198 -3.34 -16.25 6.56
C PRO A 198 -4.37 -15.62 5.60
N VAL A 199 -4.54 -14.29 5.66
CA VAL A 199 -5.48 -13.56 4.80
C VAL A 199 -5.11 -13.69 3.31
N LYS A 200 -3.82 -13.89 3.00
CA LYS A 200 -3.34 -14.03 1.62
C LYS A 200 -3.64 -15.40 0.99
N GLY A 201 -4.15 -16.37 1.75
CA GLY A 201 -4.63 -17.65 1.22
C GLY A 201 -3.55 -18.54 0.59
N LEU A 202 -2.29 -18.37 1.00
CA LEU A 202 -1.16 -19.12 0.42
C LEU A 202 -1.25 -20.62 0.64
N ASP A 203 -1.87 -21.05 1.74
CA ASP A 203 -2.14 -22.46 2.01
C ASP A 203 -3.10 -23.08 0.98
N SER A 204 -4.10 -22.35 0.53
CA SER A 204 -4.98 -22.79 -0.55
C SER A 204 -4.24 -22.81 -1.90
N LEU A 205 -3.38 -21.85 -2.15
CA LEU A 205 -2.56 -21.80 -3.37
C LEU A 205 -1.62 -23.00 -3.45
N LEU A 206 -0.93 -23.35 -2.34
CA LEU A 206 -0.03 -24.49 -2.26
C LEU A 206 -0.74 -25.81 -2.50
N ARG A 207 -1.93 -26.03 -1.89
CA ARG A 207 -2.70 -27.28 -2.07
C ARG A 207 -3.18 -27.50 -3.50
N ASN A 208 -3.37 -26.42 -4.25
CA ASN A 208 -3.90 -26.46 -5.61
C ASN A 208 -2.85 -26.14 -6.68
N LEU A 209 -1.56 -26.13 -6.32
CA LEU A 209 -0.48 -25.86 -7.25
C LEU A 209 -0.25 -27.11 -8.15
N PRO A 210 -0.34 -26.97 -9.48
CA PRO A 210 0.02 -28.05 -10.40
C PRO A 210 1.51 -28.41 -10.27
N SER A 211 1.81 -29.70 -10.41
CA SER A 211 3.19 -30.21 -10.24
C SER A 211 4.16 -29.77 -11.34
N ASP A 212 3.64 -29.40 -12.51
CA ASP A 212 4.37 -28.90 -13.67
C ASP A 212 4.61 -27.38 -13.66
N GLN A 213 4.19 -26.67 -12.58
CA GLN A 213 4.33 -25.24 -12.44
C GLN A 213 5.21 -24.90 -11.23
N LYS A 214 6.08 -23.92 -11.39
CA LYS A 214 6.85 -23.38 -10.27
C LYS A 214 6.14 -22.19 -9.64
N LEU A 215 6.04 -22.21 -8.31
CA LEU A 215 5.50 -21.09 -7.54
C LEU A 215 6.63 -20.31 -6.85
N VAL A 216 6.71 -19.01 -7.09
CA VAL A 216 7.62 -18.11 -6.39
C VAL A 216 6.81 -17.21 -5.47
N ILE A 217 7.07 -17.27 -4.16
CA ILE A 217 6.43 -16.46 -3.12
C ILE A 217 7.39 -15.32 -2.76
N VAL A 218 7.09 -14.12 -3.23
CA VAL A 218 7.87 -12.90 -2.96
C VAL A 218 7.26 -12.15 -1.79
N GLY A 219 8.02 -12.04 -0.70
CA GLY A 219 7.60 -11.42 0.56
C GLY A 219 8.01 -12.25 1.76
N GLY A 220 7.63 -11.79 2.94
CA GLY A 220 7.95 -12.50 4.19
C GLY A 220 6.86 -12.31 5.23
N ALA A 221 6.91 -13.13 6.28
CA ALA A 221 6.08 -13.00 7.46
C ALA A 221 6.61 -11.91 8.40
N ASP A 222 5.71 -11.22 9.07
CA ASP A 222 6.06 -10.44 10.25
C ASP A 222 6.17 -11.38 11.50
N ARG A 223 6.64 -10.83 12.62
CA ARG A 223 6.86 -11.59 13.86
C ARG A 223 5.62 -12.36 14.37
N HIS A 224 4.42 -11.95 13.97
CA HIS A 224 3.17 -12.60 14.41
C HIS A 224 2.74 -13.74 13.49
N HIS A 225 3.40 -13.90 12.35
CA HIS A 225 3.03 -14.89 11.32
C HIS A 225 4.19 -15.84 10.96
N LEU A 226 5.28 -15.87 11.75
CA LEU A 226 6.42 -16.79 11.52
C LEU A 226 5.99 -18.26 11.58
N ASP A 227 5.08 -18.62 12.50
CA ASP A 227 4.55 -19.99 12.59
C ASP A 227 3.69 -20.36 11.37
N TYR A 228 2.99 -19.39 10.79
CA TYR A 228 2.26 -19.61 9.54
C TYR A 228 3.21 -19.83 8.37
N GLU A 229 4.26 -19.02 8.26
CA GLU A 229 5.30 -19.19 7.22
C GLU A 229 5.98 -20.56 7.34
N ARG A 230 6.35 -20.99 8.56
CA ARG A 230 6.95 -22.29 8.80
C ARG A 230 6.04 -23.43 8.31
N ARG A 231 4.75 -23.40 8.66
CA ARG A 231 3.76 -24.39 8.18
C ARG A 231 3.64 -24.42 6.65
N LEU A 232 3.67 -23.25 6.01
CA LEU A 232 3.65 -23.18 4.55
C LEU A 232 4.89 -23.85 3.94
N LYS A 233 6.07 -23.65 4.55
CA LYS A 233 7.33 -24.30 4.10
C LYS A 233 7.29 -25.83 4.29
N GLU A 234 6.66 -26.32 5.36
CA GLU A 234 6.44 -27.75 5.59
C GLU A 234 5.46 -28.37 4.57
N MET A 235 4.48 -27.60 4.10
CA MET A 235 3.51 -28.03 3.08
C MET A 235 4.05 -27.94 1.65
N ALA A 236 5.11 -27.16 1.43
CA ALA A 236 5.59 -26.83 0.11
C ALA A 236 6.34 -28.00 -0.55
N GLY A 237 6.04 -28.27 -1.80
CA GLY A 237 6.80 -29.19 -2.65
C GLY A 237 8.08 -28.57 -3.20
N PRO A 238 8.90 -29.35 -3.93
CA PRO A 238 10.18 -28.88 -4.49
C PRO A 238 10.01 -27.80 -5.58
N ASN A 239 8.81 -27.64 -6.11
CA ASN A 239 8.45 -26.63 -7.11
C ASN A 239 8.02 -25.29 -6.48
N VAL A 240 8.20 -25.10 -5.16
CA VAL A 240 7.85 -23.87 -4.45
C VAL A 240 9.11 -23.18 -3.93
N VAL A 241 9.25 -21.88 -4.25
CA VAL A 241 10.34 -21.03 -3.81
C VAL A 241 9.82 -19.95 -2.89
N PHE A 242 10.34 -19.87 -1.65
CA PHE A 242 10.14 -18.75 -0.75
C PHE A 242 11.28 -17.73 -0.97
N ALA A 243 11.03 -16.76 -1.84
CA ALA A 243 12.03 -15.80 -2.29
C ALA A 243 12.38 -14.73 -1.23
N GLY A 244 11.62 -14.66 -0.12
CA GLY A 244 11.79 -13.61 0.88
C GLY A 244 11.43 -12.23 0.35
N GLN A 245 11.78 -11.19 1.11
CA GLN A 245 11.59 -9.80 0.69
C GLN A 245 12.57 -9.45 -0.43
N GLN A 246 12.06 -8.86 -1.50
CA GLN A 246 12.86 -8.41 -2.65
C GLN A 246 12.72 -6.89 -2.81
N GLU A 247 13.80 -6.24 -3.25
CA GLU A 247 13.82 -4.79 -3.48
C GLU A 247 13.41 -4.43 -4.91
N LYS A 248 13.85 -5.25 -5.89
CA LYS A 248 13.56 -5.07 -7.31
C LYS A 248 12.33 -5.87 -7.73
N ILE A 249 11.15 -5.38 -7.31
CA ILE A 249 9.87 -6.05 -7.60
C ILE A 249 9.56 -6.14 -9.12
N PRO A 250 9.82 -5.11 -9.95
CA PRO A 250 9.62 -5.23 -11.40
C PRO A 250 10.39 -6.37 -12.03
N GLU A 251 11.67 -6.53 -11.66
CA GLU A 251 12.53 -7.62 -12.14
C GLU A 251 11.99 -8.99 -11.68
N CYS A 252 11.51 -9.08 -10.43
CA CYS A 252 10.86 -10.31 -9.96
C CYS A 252 9.62 -10.63 -10.80
N ILE A 253 8.72 -9.66 -11.01
CA ILE A 253 7.50 -9.84 -11.80
C ILE A 253 7.82 -10.26 -13.23
N SER A 254 8.91 -9.74 -13.82
CA SER A 254 9.28 -10.08 -15.19
C SER A 254 9.56 -11.57 -15.40
N ILE A 255 10.02 -12.25 -14.35
CA ILE A 255 10.31 -13.69 -14.35
C ILE A 255 9.02 -14.53 -14.43
N ALA A 256 7.92 -14.02 -13.91
CA ALA A 256 6.65 -14.74 -13.86
C ALA A 256 5.94 -14.76 -15.22
N ASP A 257 5.23 -15.85 -15.50
CA ASP A 257 4.26 -15.94 -16.61
C ASP A 257 2.90 -15.41 -16.16
N GLU A 258 2.57 -15.58 -14.87
CA GLU A 258 1.31 -15.15 -14.26
C GLU A 258 1.53 -14.72 -12.80
N VAL A 259 0.87 -13.65 -12.39
CA VAL A 259 0.82 -13.27 -10.97
C VAL A 259 -0.51 -13.71 -10.35
N VAL A 260 -0.45 -14.30 -9.16
CA VAL A 260 -1.63 -14.79 -8.45
C VAL A 260 -1.86 -14.01 -7.16
N SER A 261 -3.06 -13.45 -7.02
CA SER A 261 -3.55 -12.93 -5.75
C SER A 261 -4.52 -13.94 -5.13
N ALA A 262 -4.03 -14.71 -4.16
CA ALA A 262 -4.74 -15.86 -3.61
C ALA A 262 -5.69 -15.50 -2.45
N ASN A 263 -5.99 -14.24 -2.21
CA ASN A 263 -6.88 -13.79 -1.14
C ASN A 263 -8.27 -14.43 -1.29
N THR A 264 -8.64 -15.31 -0.34
CA THR A 264 -9.91 -16.04 -0.39
C THR A 264 -10.90 -15.61 0.69
N THR A 265 -10.40 -15.16 1.85
CA THR A 265 -11.22 -14.92 3.05
C THR A 265 -11.55 -13.45 3.28
N LYS A 266 -10.66 -12.54 2.91
CA LYS A 266 -10.87 -11.10 3.05
C LYS A 266 -10.55 -10.38 1.76
N PRO A 267 -11.41 -9.44 1.32
CA PRO A 267 -11.12 -8.63 0.15
C PRO A 267 -9.92 -7.72 0.37
N GLU A 268 -9.13 -7.53 -0.65
CA GLU A 268 -8.15 -6.45 -0.65
C GLU A 268 -8.83 -5.10 -0.86
N SER A 269 -8.33 -4.10 -0.18
CA SER A 269 -8.88 -2.74 -0.31
C SER A 269 -8.56 -2.12 -1.66
N PHE A 270 -7.46 -2.53 -2.28
CA PHE A 270 -7.07 -2.11 -3.62
C PHE A 270 -6.49 -3.30 -4.40
N GLY A 271 -5.23 -3.65 -4.21
CA GLY A 271 -4.55 -4.71 -4.92
C GLY A 271 -3.33 -4.16 -5.68
N LEU A 272 -2.38 -3.57 -4.94
CA LEU A 272 -1.16 -3.02 -5.55
C LEU A 272 -0.42 -4.06 -6.41
N SER A 273 -0.29 -5.30 -5.93
CA SER A 273 0.38 -6.36 -6.69
C SER A 273 -0.31 -6.69 -8.04
N VAL A 274 -1.62 -6.47 -8.13
CA VAL A 274 -2.38 -6.63 -9.39
C VAL A 274 -2.02 -5.50 -10.36
N VAL A 275 -2.01 -4.27 -9.88
CA VAL A 275 -1.63 -3.09 -10.69
C VAL A 275 -0.17 -3.19 -11.13
N GLU A 276 0.73 -3.63 -10.23
CA GLU A 276 2.15 -3.86 -10.51
C GLU A 276 2.35 -4.94 -11.60
N ALA A 277 1.63 -6.05 -11.50
CA ALA A 277 1.67 -7.10 -12.52
C ALA A 277 1.19 -6.61 -13.89
N TYR A 278 0.07 -5.92 -13.95
CA TYR A 278 -0.46 -5.34 -15.19
C TYR A 278 0.48 -4.28 -15.78
N ALA A 279 1.15 -3.48 -14.95
CA ALA A 279 2.16 -2.52 -15.40
C ALA A 279 3.37 -3.20 -16.06
N MET A 280 3.69 -4.41 -15.62
CA MET A 280 4.70 -5.29 -16.24
C MET A 280 4.13 -6.16 -17.36
N ASN A 281 2.92 -5.86 -17.82
CA ASN A 281 2.19 -6.59 -18.86
C ASN A 281 2.02 -8.09 -18.56
N LYS A 282 1.91 -8.45 -17.25
CA LYS A 282 1.70 -9.84 -16.83
C LYS A 282 0.23 -10.09 -16.49
N PRO A 283 -0.33 -11.22 -16.95
CA PRO A 283 -1.69 -11.62 -16.59
C PRO A 283 -1.79 -11.87 -15.09
N VAL A 284 -2.98 -11.62 -14.55
CA VAL A 284 -3.27 -11.83 -13.14
C VAL A 284 -4.42 -12.80 -12.97
N ARG A 285 -4.21 -13.82 -12.13
CA ARG A 285 -5.26 -14.68 -11.63
C ARG A 285 -5.60 -14.30 -10.20
N ALA A 286 -6.83 -13.81 -10.00
CA ALA A 286 -7.31 -13.39 -8.69
C ALA A 286 -8.80 -13.67 -8.54
N ARG A 287 -9.24 -13.87 -7.31
CA ARG A 287 -10.67 -13.82 -7.02
C ARG A 287 -11.17 -12.38 -7.18
N ARG A 288 -12.23 -12.19 -7.97
CA ARG A 288 -12.87 -10.87 -8.15
C ARG A 288 -13.61 -10.47 -6.86
N PHE A 289 -12.86 -9.87 -5.94
CA PHE A 289 -13.34 -9.53 -4.61
C PHE A 289 -12.71 -8.22 -4.10
N GLY A 290 -13.53 -7.28 -3.63
CA GLY A 290 -13.08 -5.98 -3.14
C GLY A 290 -12.44 -5.10 -4.22
N GLY A 291 -11.38 -4.37 -3.87
CA GLY A 291 -10.68 -3.47 -4.79
C GLY A 291 -10.05 -4.17 -5.99
N VAL A 292 -9.68 -5.44 -5.86
CA VAL A 292 -9.15 -6.24 -6.98
C VAL A 292 -10.21 -6.41 -8.08
N ALA A 293 -11.47 -6.64 -7.70
CA ALA A 293 -12.57 -6.73 -8.67
C ALA A 293 -12.73 -5.42 -9.46
N GLU A 294 -12.61 -4.27 -8.79
CA GLU A 294 -12.69 -2.96 -9.45
C GLU A 294 -11.55 -2.76 -10.46
N ILE A 295 -10.33 -3.13 -10.09
CA ILE A 295 -9.16 -3.02 -10.98
C ILE A 295 -9.33 -3.90 -12.21
N MET A 296 -9.65 -5.18 -12.02
CA MET A 296 -9.80 -6.14 -13.12
C MET A 296 -10.90 -5.70 -14.09
N SER A 297 -12.06 -5.32 -13.57
CA SER A 297 -13.17 -4.82 -14.40
C SER A 297 -12.81 -3.54 -15.15
N ALA A 298 -12.12 -2.59 -14.50
CA ALA A 298 -11.73 -1.36 -15.16
C ALA A 298 -10.69 -1.59 -16.27
N VAL A 299 -9.76 -2.51 -16.07
CA VAL A 299 -8.75 -2.88 -17.09
C VAL A 299 -9.43 -3.57 -18.28
N GLU A 300 -10.34 -4.52 -18.06
CA GLU A 300 -11.10 -5.20 -19.12
C GLU A 300 -11.96 -4.24 -19.94
N GLN A 301 -12.56 -3.24 -19.30
CA GLN A 301 -13.44 -2.26 -19.94
C GLN A 301 -12.66 -1.10 -20.57
N SER A 302 -11.36 -1.02 -20.40
CA SER A 302 -10.55 0.13 -20.86
C SER A 302 -10.43 0.23 -22.37
N GLY A 303 -10.57 -0.88 -23.09
CA GLY A 303 -10.33 -0.95 -24.55
C GLY A 303 -8.87 -0.75 -24.95
N ALA A 304 -7.92 -0.74 -24.00
CA ALA A 304 -6.51 -0.52 -24.24
C ALA A 304 -5.87 -1.73 -24.97
N ALA A 305 -4.86 -1.47 -25.79
CA ALA A 305 -4.16 -2.49 -26.56
C ALA A 305 -3.32 -3.45 -25.70
N SER A 306 -2.98 -3.05 -24.48
CA SER A 306 -2.23 -3.88 -23.52
C SER A 306 -2.66 -3.65 -22.07
N LEU A 307 -2.34 -4.61 -21.19
CA LEU A 307 -2.57 -4.50 -19.74
C LEU A 307 -1.82 -3.30 -19.14
N ARG A 308 -0.59 -3.06 -19.61
CA ARG A 308 0.24 -1.92 -19.20
C ARG A 308 -0.44 -0.59 -19.56
N GLU A 309 -0.85 -0.43 -20.81
CA GLU A 309 -1.53 0.78 -21.27
C GLU A 309 -2.79 1.05 -20.44
N ALA A 310 -3.61 0.03 -20.25
CA ALA A 310 -4.82 0.12 -19.42
C ALA A 310 -4.50 0.63 -18.02
N VAL A 311 -3.57 -0.04 -17.32
CA VAL A 311 -3.29 0.27 -15.92
C VAL A 311 -2.61 1.63 -15.75
N LEU A 312 -1.72 2.03 -16.65
CA LEU A 312 -1.08 3.34 -16.59
C LEU A 312 -2.09 4.46 -16.88
N SER A 313 -3.02 4.24 -17.81
CA SER A 313 -4.09 5.21 -18.09
C SER A 313 -5.06 5.35 -16.92
N LEU A 314 -5.35 4.29 -16.17
CA LEU A 314 -6.31 4.27 -15.07
C LEU A 314 -5.70 4.71 -13.72
N TYR A 315 -4.49 4.23 -13.44
CA TYR A 315 -3.84 4.29 -12.13
C TYR A 315 -2.45 4.95 -12.16
N GLY A 316 -2.11 5.71 -13.22
CA GLY A 316 -0.84 6.42 -13.30
C GLY A 316 -0.67 7.48 -12.21
N PHE A 317 0.57 7.75 -11.84
CA PHE A 317 0.96 8.69 -10.78
C PHE A 317 0.31 10.07 -10.93
N ASP A 318 0.26 10.62 -12.14
CA ASP A 318 -0.30 11.96 -12.39
C ASP A 318 -1.78 12.06 -12.04
N LYS A 319 -2.55 10.98 -12.30
CA LYS A 319 -3.98 10.95 -11.92
C LYS A 319 -4.16 10.95 -10.41
N MET A 320 -3.40 10.12 -9.71
CA MET A 320 -3.44 10.08 -8.24
C MET A 320 -3.02 11.44 -7.67
N SER A 321 -1.90 12.00 -8.15
CA SER A 321 -1.37 13.30 -7.73
C SER A 321 -2.40 14.42 -7.91
N LYS A 322 -2.99 14.56 -9.11
CA LYS A 322 -4.02 15.58 -9.40
C LYS A 322 -5.23 15.44 -8.47
N ARG A 323 -5.75 14.21 -8.28
CA ARG A 323 -6.89 13.96 -7.39
C ARG A 323 -6.57 14.28 -5.93
N THR A 324 -5.40 13.91 -5.47
CA THR A 324 -4.95 14.19 -4.09
C THR A 324 -4.85 15.68 -3.83
N LEU A 325 -4.19 16.42 -4.72
CA LEU A 325 -4.06 17.86 -4.59
C LEU A 325 -5.41 18.59 -4.66
N ALA A 326 -6.34 18.10 -5.49
CA ALA A 326 -7.69 18.65 -5.56
C ALA A 326 -8.43 18.48 -4.22
N VAL A 327 -8.37 17.29 -3.62
CA VAL A 327 -8.99 17.01 -2.31
C VAL A 327 -8.35 17.84 -1.19
N TYR A 328 -7.03 18.03 -1.22
CA TYR A 328 -6.34 18.86 -0.22
C TYR A 328 -6.73 20.34 -0.35
N ARG A 329 -6.79 20.87 -1.59
CA ARG A 329 -7.27 22.24 -1.85
C ARG A 329 -8.72 22.42 -1.45
N GLU A 330 -9.59 21.46 -1.75
CA GLU A 330 -11.00 21.47 -1.35
C GLU A 330 -11.12 21.64 0.18
N LEU A 331 -10.42 20.79 0.94
CA LEU A 331 -10.49 20.85 2.40
C LEU A 331 -9.92 22.16 2.98
N LEU A 332 -8.92 22.73 2.33
CA LEU A 332 -8.28 23.96 2.75
C LEU A 332 -8.96 25.24 2.21
N ASN A 333 -10.10 25.09 1.52
CA ASN A 333 -10.85 26.17 0.86
C ASN A 333 -9.97 27.00 -0.11
N MET A 334 -9.07 26.33 -0.83
CA MET A 334 -8.24 26.92 -1.88
C MET A 334 -8.92 26.67 -3.22
N ILE A 335 -9.52 27.70 -3.76
CA ILE A 335 -10.17 27.69 -5.07
C ILE A 335 -9.14 27.72 -6.20
#